data_c4025d40afdbf499145d62b68fe95a4e
#
_entry.id   c4025d40afdbf499145d62b68fe95a4e
#
_cell.length_a   1.000
_cell.length_b   1.000
_cell.length_c   1.000
_cell.angle_alpha   90.00
_cell.angle_beta   90.00
_cell.angle_gamma   90.00
#
_symmetry.space_group_name_H-M   'P 1'
#
loop_
_entity.id
_entity.type
_entity.pdbx_description
1 polymer ?
#
loop_
_entity_poly.entity_id
_entity_poly.type
_entity_poly.pdbx_seq_one_letter_code
_entity_poly.pdbx_strand_id
1 'polypeptide(L)'
;MKLSYLDLMTTDPSYNLAMEQYVFDCLPRDRMYFMLWQNDNAIIVGKYQNTISEINEEAVRERGIRVVRRLSGGGAVYHDMGNLNFTFITDAGGSGTLDMKLFCEPVVRTLAALGVRAEVNGRNDITIDGKKFSGNSQYLRQGRVMHHGTIMFDSDLSVVGEALRVDPTKIQTKGIRSVRSRVTNVAEHLPERVTLPEFRRILLENILRENPGEEYPLTPDDLAAVEKLRTERYATWEWNYGKSPACTMLRRRRVDGCGLIEAYITVEHGLVSAVTFKGDFFSAEEPETLAARFVGHTPDRAGYTAALDGVEAARYFAGLQADELIDILCEG
;
A
#
# COMPACT_ATOMS: atom_id res chain seq x y z
N MET A 1 21.92 -18.53 -14.18
CA MET A 1 20.81 -17.93 -14.96
C MET A 1 21.26 -16.56 -15.41
N LYS A 2 20.98 -16.12 -16.65
CA LYS A 2 21.37 -14.78 -17.12
C LYS A 2 20.56 -13.74 -16.34
N LEU A 3 21.18 -12.65 -15.90
CA LEU A 3 20.49 -11.51 -15.27
C LEU A 3 20.23 -10.42 -16.32
N SER A 4 19.02 -9.86 -16.32
CA SER A 4 18.72 -8.60 -17.00
C SER A 4 18.17 -7.60 -15.99
N TYR A 5 18.52 -6.33 -16.10
CA TYR A 5 18.01 -5.32 -15.18
C TYR A 5 17.22 -4.23 -15.90
N LEU A 6 16.31 -3.60 -15.17
CA LEU A 6 15.56 -2.42 -15.58
C LEU A 6 15.67 -1.38 -14.49
N ASP A 7 16.23 -0.22 -14.81
CA ASP A 7 16.39 0.90 -13.89
C ASP A 7 15.34 1.97 -14.21
N LEU A 8 14.18 1.89 -13.53
CA LEU A 8 13.03 2.73 -13.87
C LEU A 8 13.17 4.12 -13.25
N MET A 9 13.11 5.15 -14.09
CA MET A 9 13.24 6.55 -13.69
C MET A 9 11.90 7.24 -13.44
N THR A 10 10.78 6.62 -13.82
CA THR A 10 9.43 7.15 -13.51
C THR A 10 9.09 6.96 -12.04
N THR A 11 8.32 7.90 -11.50
CA THR A 11 7.82 7.87 -10.11
C THR A 11 6.31 7.64 -10.03
N ASP A 12 5.66 7.32 -11.15
CA ASP A 12 4.25 6.98 -11.18
C ASP A 12 4.01 5.56 -10.65
N PRO A 13 3.33 5.40 -9.49
CA PRO A 13 3.07 4.08 -8.90
C PRO A 13 2.25 3.18 -9.80
N SER A 14 1.30 3.71 -10.57
CA SER A 14 0.48 2.92 -11.47
C SER A 14 1.29 2.38 -12.65
N TYR A 15 2.23 3.18 -13.16
CA TYR A 15 3.14 2.77 -14.22
C TYR A 15 4.15 1.72 -13.72
N ASN A 16 4.77 1.97 -12.57
CA ASN A 16 5.78 1.07 -12.02
C ASN A 16 5.22 -0.32 -11.70
N LEU A 17 4.01 -0.39 -11.13
CA LEU A 17 3.33 -1.67 -10.86
C LEU A 17 2.84 -2.35 -12.16
N ALA A 18 2.46 -1.57 -13.18
CA ALA A 18 2.15 -2.10 -14.51
C ALA A 18 3.41 -2.70 -15.17
N MET A 19 4.56 -2.04 -15.03
CA MET A 19 5.85 -2.56 -15.51
C MET A 19 6.23 -3.87 -14.81
N GLU A 20 6.14 -3.94 -13.48
CA GLU A 20 6.37 -5.19 -12.75
C GLU A 20 5.51 -6.34 -13.28
N GLN A 21 4.22 -6.08 -13.48
CA GLN A 21 3.33 -7.10 -14.03
C GLN A 21 3.69 -7.45 -15.48
N TYR A 22 4.02 -6.48 -16.31
CA TYR A 22 4.41 -6.72 -17.68
C TYR A 22 5.67 -7.61 -17.77
N VAL A 23 6.70 -7.27 -16.99
CA VAL A 23 7.92 -8.10 -16.89
C VAL A 23 7.58 -9.52 -16.42
N PHE A 24 6.69 -9.64 -15.44
CA PHE A 24 6.29 -10.94 -14.90
C PHE A 24 5.47 -11.78 -15.91
N ASP A 25 4.52 -11.19 -16.62
CA ASP A 25 3.58 -11.92 -17.46
C ASP A 25 4.11 -12.13 -18.89
N CYS A 26 4.87 -11.16 -19.44
CA CYS A 26 5.15 -11.07 -20.88
C CYS A 26 6.61 -11.32 -21.27
N LEU A 27 7.59 -10.95 -20.44
CA LEU A 27 8.98 -11.09 -20.83
C LEU A 27 9.49 -12.54 -20.74
N PRO A 28 10.53 -12.92 -21.52
CA PRO A 28 11.09 -14.28 -21.57
C PRO A 28 11.40 -14.86 -20.20
N ARG A 29 11.25 -16.17 -20.02
CA ARG A 29 11.46 -16.87 -18.76
C ARG A 29 12.84 -17.52 -18.63
N ASP A 30 13.72 -17.32 -19.61
CA ASP A 30 15.06 -17.89 -19.70
C ASP A 30 16.10 -17.17 -18.82
N ARG A 31 15.67 -16.11 -18.12
CA ARG A 31 16.53 -15.23 -17.32
C ARG A 31 15.84 -14.73 -16.06
N MET A 32 16.63 -14.20 -15.15
CA MET A 32 16.18 -13.44 -14.00
C MET A 32 16.14 -11.95 -14.36
N TYR A 33 15.12 -11.25 -13.92
CA TYR A 33 15.02 -9.79 -14.02
C TYR A 33 15.22 -9.16 -12.65
N PHE A 34 15.96 -8.07 -12.63
CA PHE A 34 16.10 -7.20 -11.46
C PHE A 34 15.62 -5.79 -11.83
N MET A 35 14.82 -5.18 -10.99
CA MET A 35 14.29 -3.85 -11.22
C MET A 35 14.54 -2.97 -10.00
N LEU A 36 14.92 -1.69 -10.26
CA LEU A 36 14.93 -0.62 -9.26
C LEU A 36 13.95 0.47 -9.67
N TRP A 37 13.16 0.94 -8.71
CA TRP A 37 12.12 1.91 -8.98
C TRP A 37 11.69 2.66 -7.71
N GLN A 38 11.11 3.85 -7.91
CA GLN A 38 10.59 4.70 -6.84
C GLN A 38 9.17 5.13 -7.16
N ASN A 39 8.38 5.38 -6.12
CA ASN A 39 7.08 6.04 -6.26
C ASN A 39 7.11 7.35 -5.48
N ASP A 40 6.54 8.38 -6.08
CA ASP A 40 6.32 9.63 -5.40
C ASP A 40 4.93 9.65 -4.74
N ASN A 41 4.90 9.91 -3.43
CA ASN A 41 3.72 10.14 -2.62
C ASN A 41 2.60 9.11 -2.88
N ALA A 42 2.84 7.84 -2.52
CA ALA A 42 1.91 6.76 -2.84
C ALA A 42 1.72 5.78 -1.67
N ILE A 43 0.49 5.28 -1.51
CA ILE A 43 0.17 4.10 -0.71
C ILE A 43 -0.01 2.91 -1.65
N ILE A 44 0.74 1.84 -1.39
CA ILE A 44 0.61 0.58 -2.12
C ILE A 44 -0.07 -0.45 -1.23
N VAL A 45 -1.33 -0.78 -1.56
CA VAL A 45 -2.11 -1.77 -0.82
C VAL A 45 -1.86 -3.19 -1.34
N GLY A 46 -1.88 -4.16 -0.44
CA GLY A 46 -1.72 -5.56 -0.80
C GLY A 46 -2.95 -6.12 -1.53
N LYS A 47 -2.73 -7.17 -2.33
CA LYS A 47 -3.75 -7.78 -3.19
C LYS A 47 -5.07 -8.10 -2.50
N TYR A 48 -5.00 -8.55 -1.25
CA TYR A 48 -6.17 -9.06 -0.51
C TYR A 48 -6.68 -8.10 0.57
N GLN A 49 -6.13 -6.88 0.64
CA GLN A 49 -6.56 -5.89 1.62
C GLN A 49 -7.84 -5.17 1.16
N ASN A 50 -8.67 -4.78 2.12
CA ASN A 50 -9.70 -3.79 1.88
C ASN A 50 -9.06 -2.39 1.93
N THR A 51 -9.04 -1.70 0.81
CA THR A 51 -8.33 -0.43 0.65
C THR A 51 -8.80 0.61 1.66
N ILE A 52 -10.10 0.79 1.79
CA ILE A 52 -10.71 1.81 2.67
C ILE A 52 -10.37 1.56 4.14
N SER A 53 -10.26 0.29 4.55
CA SER A 53 -9.89 -0.07 5.92
C SER A 53 -8.42 0.17 6.26
N GLU A 54 -7.55 0.28 5.24
CA GLU A 54 -6.10 0.40 5.42
C GLU A 54 -5.60 1.85 5.36
N ILE A 55 -6.40 2.78 4.85
CA ILE A 55 -5.99 4.17 4.62
C ILE A 55 -6.78 5.14 5.50
N ASN A 56 -6.16 6.26 5.81
CA ASN A 56 -6.85 7.45 6.29
C ASN A 56 -7.25 8.31 5.08
N GLU A 57 -8.51 8.23 4.68
CA GLU A 57 -9.02 8.88 3.47
C GLU A 57 -8.83 10.40 3.45
N GLU A 58 -8.96 11.05 4.62
CA GLU A 58 -8.77 12.49 4.76
C GLU A 58 -7.31 12.87 4.52
N ALA A 59 -6.37 12.20 5.20
CA ALA A 59 -4.94 12.42 5.01
C ALA A 59 -4.51 12.11 3.57
N VAL A 60 -5.07 11.06 2.95
CA VAL A 60 -4.81 10.69 1.54
C VAL A 60 -5.25 11.81 0.61
N ARG A 61 -6.46 12.37 0.81
CA ARG A 61 -6.98 13.47 -0.01
C ARG A 61 -6.19 14.77 0.18
N GLU A 62 -5.95 15.17 1.44
CA GLU A 62 -5.27 16.43 1.77
C GLU A 62 -3.83 16.46 1.27
N ARG A 63 -3.14 15.32 1.37
CA ARG A 63 -1.75 15.18 0.92
C ARG A 63 -1.61 14.79 -0.55
N GLY A 64 -2.71 14.58 -1.27
CA GLY A 64 -2.71 14.12 -2.66
C GLY A 64 -2.02 12.77 -2.85
N ILE A 65 -2.14 11.85 -1.87
CA ILE A 65 -1.49 10.54 -1.90
C ILE A 65 -2.21 9.64 -2.92
N ARG A 66 -1.45 9.03 -3.82
CA ARG A 66 -1.97 8.07 -4.80
C ARG A 66 -2.07 6.69 -4.17
N VAL A 67 -3.22 6.03 -4.32
CA VAL A 67 -3.45 4.69 -3.77
C VAL A 67 -3.52 3.68 -4.90
N VAL A 68 -2.62 2.69 -4.88
CA VAL A 68 -2.54 1.66 -5.93
C VAL A 68 -2.40 0.27 -5.32
N ARG A 69 -3.13 -0.70 -5.87
CA ARG A 69 -3.08 -2.11 -5.45
C ARG A 69 -2.02 -2.89 -6.21
N ARG A 70 -1.14 -3.61 -5.49
CA ARG A 70 -0.14 -4.52 -6.06
C ARG A 70 -0.67 -5.94 -6.26
N LEU A 71 0.07 -6.77 -7.00
CA LEU A 71 -0.26 -8.18 -7.24
C LEU A 71 0.04 -9.10 -6.06
N SER A 72 1.02 -8.75 -5.23
CA SER A 72 1.41 -9.56 -4.06
C SER A 72 0.52 -9.26 -2.85
N GLY A 73 0.49 -10.18 -1.90
CA GLY A 73 -0.18 -9.98 -0.60
C GLY A 73 0.63 -9.09 0.35
N GLY A 74 0.30 -9.16 1.63
CA GLY A 74 0.92 -8.37 2.70
C GLY A 74 0.18 -7.08 3.00
N GLY A 75 0.70 -6.27 3.95
CA GLY A 75 0.12 -5.02 4.41
C GLY A 75 0.35 -3.84 3.47
N ALA A 76 -0.38 -2.75 3.71
CA ALA A 76 -0.17 -1.49 3.00
C ALA A 76 1.15 -0.84 3.41
N VAL A 77 1.80 -0.17 2.46
CA VAL A 77 3.04 0.58 2.63
C VAL A 77 2.92 1.97 2.03
N TYR A 78 3.62 2.94 2.60
CA TYR A 78 3.74 4.28 2.04
C TYR A 78 5.10 4.44 1.37
N HIS A 79 5.09 5.05 0.20
CA HIS A 79 6.27 5.37 -0.60
C HIS A 79 6.35 6.87 -0.85
N ASP A 80 7.53 7.42 -0.62
CA ASP A 80 7.95 8.77 -1.00
C ASP A 80 9.28 8.72 -1.76
N MET A 81 9.84 9.86 -2.07
CA MET A 81 11.13 9.95 -2.76
C MET A 81 12.33 9.54 -1.90
N GLY A 82 12.13 9.29 -0.60
CA GLY A 82 13.11 8.69 0.30
C GLY A 82 13.09 7.16 0.33
N ASN A 83 12.11 6.53 -0.33
CA ASN A 83 11.99 5.08 -0.44
C ASN A 83 12.47 4.58 -1.80
N LEU A 84 13.28 3.51 -1.80
CA LEU A 84 13.67 2.78 -3.01
C LEU A 84 13.01 1.41 -3.01
N ASN A 85 12.44 1.01 -4.13
CA ASN A 85 11.91 -0.34 -4.31
C ASN A 85 12.85 -1.17 -5.18
N PHE A 86 12.90 -2.46 -4.88
CA PHE A 86 13.59 -3.45 -5.72
C PHE A 86 12.67 -4.62 -6.03
N THR A 87 12.86 -5.23 -7.20
CA THR A 87 12.08 -6.39 -7.62
C THR A 87 12.97 -7.41 -8.31
N PHE A 88 12.84 -8.67 -7.92
CA PHE A 88 13.39 -9.82 -8.63
C PHE A 88 12.25 -10.63 -9.24
N ILE A 89 12.39 -11.02 -10.50
CA ILE A 89 11.45 -11.91 -11.20
C ILE A 89 12.23 -13.07 -11.81
N THR A 90 11.85 -14.30 -11.45
CA THR A 90 12.54 -15.51 -11.91
C THR A 90 11.60 -16.71 -11.91
N ASP A 91 11.99 -17.79 -12.58
CA ASP A 91 11.30 -19.08 -12.47
C ASP A 91 11.68 -19.80 -11.17
N ALA A 92 10.68 -20.40 -10.53
CA ALA A 92 10.82 -21.09 -9.23
C ALA A 92 11.48 -22.50 -9.33
N GLY A 93 11.91 -22.93 -10.51
CA GLY A 93 12.63 -24.19 -10.72
C GLY A 93 11.88 -25.44 -10.26
N GLY A 94 10.54 -25.42 -10.22
CA GLY A 94 9.70 -26.55 -9.82
C GLY A 94 9.53 -26.76 -8.31
N SER A 95 10.22 -26.01 -7.45
CA SER A 95 10.09 -26.11 -5.99
C SER A 95 8.82 -25.45 -5.40
N GLY A 96 8.09 -24.69 -6.20
CA GLY A 96 6.84 -24.04 -5.80
C GLY A 96 6.98 -22.90 -4.79
N THR A 97 8.09 -22.81 -4.08
CA THR A 97 8.40 -21.73 -3.13
C THR A 97 9.87 -21.37 -3.23
N LEU A 98 10.17 -20.07 -3.27
CA LEU A 98 11.54 -19.58 -3.13
C LEU A 98 11.73 -18.96 -1.76
N ASP A 99 12.89 -19.23 -1.16
CA ASP A 99 13.27 -18.62 0.11
C ASP A 99 13.37 -17.11 -0.07
N MET A 100 12.55 -16.37 0.68
CA MET A 100 12.52 -14.91 0.65
C MET A 100 13.89 -14.30 0.99
N LYS A 101 14.69 -14.99 1.82
CA LYS A 101 16.03 -14.56 2.21
C LYS A 101 16.97 -14.40 1.02
N LEU A 102 16.88 -15.29 0.01
CA LEU A 102 17.72 -15.23 -1.17
C LEU A 102 17.64 -13.90 -1.90
N PHE A 103 16.44 -13.29 -1.93
CA PHE A 103 16.21 -12.02 -2.60
C PHE A 103 16.53 -10.80 -1.73
N CYS A 104 16.55 -10.98 -0.40
CA CYS A 104 16.93 -9.94 0.55
C CYS A 104 18.45 -9.82 0.71
N GLU A 105 19.19 -10.92 0.51
CA GLU A 105 20.64 -10.96 0.69
C GLU A 105 21.44 -9.91 -0.10
N PRO A 106 21.13 -9.60 -1.37
CA PRO A 106 21.85 -8.56 -2.10
C PRO A 106 21.78 -7.18 -1.41
N VAL A 107 20.63 -6.85 -0.81
CA VAL A 107 20.46 -5.62 -0.03
C VAL A 107 21.31 -5.67 1.24
N VAL A 108 21.25 -6.78 1.99
CA VAL A 108 22.04 -6.98 3.21
C VAL A 108 23.55 -6.86 2.95
N ARG A 109 24.05 -7.50 1.87
CA ARG A 109 25.45 -7.42 1.47
C ARG A 109 25.88 -6.03 1.04
N THR A 110 25.01 -5.31 0.33
CA THR A 110 25.29 -3.92 -0.05
C THR A 110 25.43 -3.03 1.18
N LEU A 111 24.55 -3.18 2.16
CA LEU A 111 24.64 -2.44 3.42
C LEU A 111 25.88 -2.81 4.22
N ALA A 112 26.25 -4.10 4.26
CA ALA A 112 27.50 -4.54 4.90
C ALA A 112 28.74 -3.92 4.25
N ALA A 113 28.76 -3.81 2.92
CA ALA A 113 29.85 -3.11 2.19
C ALA A 113 29.91 -1.60 2.51
N LEU A 114 28.79 -1.01 2.91
CA LEU A 114 28.69 0.39 3.36
C LEU A 114 28.90 0.53 4.89
N GLY A 115 29.27 -0.54 5.59
CA GLY A 115 29.54 -0.52 7.03
C GLY A 115 28.29 -0.65 7.92
N VAL A 116 27.13 -1.00 7.36
CA VAL A 116 25.88 -1.16 8.11
C VAL A 116 25.53 -2.64 8.23
N ARG A 117 25.34 -3.10 9.47
CA ARG A 117 24.88 -4.46 9.74
C ARG A 117 23.36 -4.55 9.67
N ALA A 118 22.86 -5.28 8.67
CA ALA A 118 21.45 -5.55 8.50
C ALA A 118 21.17 -7.07 8.60
N GLU A 119 19.96 -7.43 9.02
CA GLU A 119 19.55 -8.81 9.21
C GLU A 119 18.16 -9.04 8.62
N VAL A 120 17.96 -10.17 7.93
CA VAL A 120 16.63 -10.64 7.55
C VAL A 120 15.95 -11.19 8.81
N ASN A 121 14.84 -10.58 9.22
CA ASN A 121 14.17 -10.89 10.46
C ASN A 121 12.70 -11.28 10.24
N GLY A 122 12.24 -12.27 11.03
CA GLY A 122 10.88 -12.74 10.94
C GLY A 122 10.52 -13.31 9.56
N ARG A 123 9.30 -13.00 9.12
CA ARG A 123 8.74 -13.58 7.89
C ARG A 123 9.22 -12.84 6.63
N ASN A 124 9.34 -11.52 6.69
CA ASN A 124 9.47 -10.68 5.49
C ASN A 124 10.11 -9.29 5.74
N ASP A 125 10.81 -9.12 6.86
CA ASP A 125 11.43 -7.83 7.20
C ASP A 125 12.95 -7.91 7.08
N ILE A 126 13.58 -6.78 6.70
CA ILE A 126 15.00 -6.57 6.91
C ILE A 126 15.14 -5.46 7.96
N THR A 127 16.01 -5.67 8.95
CA THR A 127 16.16 -4.82 10.11
C THR A 127 17.61 -4.35 10.30
N ILE A 128 17.77 -3.17 10.89
CA ILE A 128 19.01 -2.67 11.45
C ILE A 128 18.74 -2.43 12.94
N ASP A 129 19.54 -3.02 13.82
CA ASP A 129 19.38 -2.93 15.29
C ASP A 129 17.95 -3.26 15.75
N GLY A 130 17.33 -4.26 15.11
CA GLY A 130 15.96 -4.70 15.41
C GLY A 130 14.85 -3.77 14.90
N LYS A 131 15.16 -2.65 14.24
CA LYS A 131 14.20 -1.77 13.60
C LYS A 131 14.09 -2.07 12.11
N LYS A 132 12.86 -2.18 11.62
CA LYS A 132 12.58 -2.48 10.23
C LYS A 132 12.89 -1.28 9.33
N PHE A 133 13.65 -1.51 8.25
CA PHE A 133 13.81 -0.55 7.16
C PHE A 133 13.31 -1.09 5.81
N SER A 134 13.04 -2.39 5.72
CA SER A 134 12.55 -3.04 4.50
C SER A 134 11.43 -4.02 4.80
N GLY A 135 10.37 -3.97 4.02
CA GLY A 135 9.32 -4.96 3.99
C GLY A 135 9.27 -5.62 2.62
N ASN A 136 9.09 -6.96 2.60
CA ASN A 136 9.17 -7.75 1.39
C ASN A 136 7.90 -8.56 1.18
N SER A 137 7.57 -8.85 -0.07
CA SER A 137 6.44 -9.68 -0.45
C SER A 137 6.73 -10.45 -1.73
N GLN A 138 6.02 -11.58 -1.92
CA GLN A 138 6.16 -12.40 -3.12
C GLN A 138 4.81 -12.63 -3.80
N TYR A 139 4.86 -12.71 -5.12
CA TYR A 139 3.77 -13.16 -5.96
C TYR A 139 4.24 -14.36 -6.78
N LEU A 140 3.52 -15.47 -6.62
CA LEU A 140 3.80 -16.73 -7.33
C LEU A 140 2.64 -17.07 -8.24
N ARG A 141 2.92 -17.33 -9.51
CA ARG A 141 1.94 -17.80 -10.48
C ARG A 141 2.62 -18.61 -11.58
N GLN A 142 2.06 -19.77 -11.91
CA GLN A 142 2.55 -20.63 -13.00
C GLN A 142 4.06 -20.94 -12.90
N GLY A 143 4.57 -21.17 -11.69
CA GLY A 143 5.98 -21.48 -11.45
C GLY A 143 6.95 -20.29 -11.60
N ARG A 144 6.46 -19.08 -11.81
CA ARG A 144 7.24 -17.84 -11.83
C ARG A 144 7.04 -17.06 -10.52
N VAL A 145 8.12 -16.53 -9.97
CA VAL A 145 8.12 -15.74 -8.74
C VAL A 145 8.49 -14.30 -9.07
N MET A 146 7.74 -13.36 -8.51
CA MET A 146 8.11 -11.97 -8.35
C MET A 146 8.29 -11.71 -6.86
N HIS A 147 9.48 -11.31 -6.46
CA HIS A 147 9.80 -10.84 -5.12
C HIS A 147 10.09 -9.36 -5.19
N HIS A 148 9.37 -8.57 -4.42
CA HIS A 148 9.65 -7.16 -4.30
C HIS A 148 9.75 -6.71 -2.84
N GLY A 149 10.58 -5.71 -2.62
CA GLY A 149 10.82 -5.11 -1.31
C GLY A 149 10.96 -3.61 -1.39
N THR A 150 10.72 -2.97 -0.23
CA THR A 150 10.96 -1.55 0.00
C THR A 150 12.29 -1.36 0.70
N ILE A 151 12.95 -0.23 0.53
CA ILE A 151 14.09 0.23 1.32
C ILE A 151 13.76 1.64 1.75
N MET A 152 13.38 1.83 3.01
CA MET A 152 13.26 3.16 3.62
C MET A 152 14.67 3.71 3.80
N PHE A 153 15.13 4.48 2.81
CA PHE A 153 16.46 5.06 2.82
C PHE A 153 16.50 6.38 3.60
N ASP A 154 15.62 7.30 3.24
CA ASP A 154 15.46 8.62 3.91
C ASP A 154 13.99 9.07 3.78
N SER A 155 13.05 8.18 4.11
CA SER A 155 11.60 8.40 4.01
C SER A 155 11.07 9.24 5.16
N ASP A 156 10.02 10.02 4.90
CA ASP A 156 9.28 10.73 5.95
C ASP A 156 8.39 9.76 6.74
N LEU A 157 8.93 9.25 7.84
CA LEU A 157 8.23 8.31 8.71
C LEU A 157 7.03 8.92 9.45
N SER A 158 6.84 10.24 9.43
CA SER A 158 5.68 10.89 10.05
C SER A 158 4.41 10.67 9.24
N VAL A 159 4.51 10.70 7.91
CA VAL A 159 3.39 10.48 6.99
C VAL A 159 2.85 9.05 7.08
N VAL A 160 3.71 8.06 7.31
CA VAL A 160 3.30 6.66 7.46
C VAL A 160 2.23 6.47 8.54
N GLY A 161 2.43 7.14 9.69
CA GLY A 161 1.51 7.04 10.83
C GLY A 161 0.19 7.77 10.63
N GLU A 162 0.16 8.79 9.78
CA GLU A 162 -1.03 9.59 9.50
C GLU A 162 -1.86 9.00 8.34
N ALA A 163 -1.19 8.51 7.29
CA ALA A 163 -1.82 8.07 6.06
C ALA A 163 -2.34 6.63 6.11
N LEU A 164 -1.76 5.77 6.94
CA LEU A 164 -2.17 4.38 7.12
C LEU A 164 -2.94 4.19 8.43
N ARG A 165 -4.08 3.49 8.35
CA ARG A 165 -4.78 3.03 9.55
C ARG A 165 -4.02 1.84 10.14
N VAL A 166 -3.55 2.01 11.37
CA VAL A 166 -2.87 0.93 12.10
C VAL A 166 -3.94 0.06 12.76
N ASP A 167 -3.99 -1.22 12.38
CA ASP A 167 -4.88 -2.21 13.01
C ASP A 167 -4.64 -2.25 14.53
N PRO A 168 -5.64 -1.90 15.36
CA PRO A 168 -5.51 -1.91 16.82
C PRO A 168 -5.11 -3.28 17.39
N THR A 169 -5.46 -4.37 16.72
CA THR A 169 -5.11 -5.73 17.16
C THR A 169 -3.62 -6.01 17.03
N LYS A 170 -2.93 -5.38 16.08
CA LYS A 170 -1.47 -5.45 15.95
C LYS A 170 -0.75 -4.65 17.06
N ILE A 171 -1.45 -3.73 17.71
CA ILE A 171 -0.91 -2.90 18.81
C ILE A 171 -1.03 -3.63 20.14
N GLN A 172 -2.09 -4.41 20.39
CA GLN A 172 -2.36 -5.08 21.66
C GLN A 172 -1.36 -6.18 22.02
N THR A 173 -0.71 -6.80 21.04
CA THR A 173 0.21 -7.92 21.27
C THR A 173 1.63 -7.53 21.70
N LYS A 174 2.03 -6.25 21.63
CA LYS A 174 3.44 -5.82 21.90
C LYS A 174 3.59 -4.51 22.68
N GLY A 175 2.59 -4.04 23.42
CA GLY A 175 2.66 -2.75 24.14
C GLY A 175 2.74 -1.56 23.18
N ILE A 176 2.17 -0.44 23.57
CA ILE A 176 2.05 0.79 22.74
C ILE A 176 3.46 1.35 22.44
N ARG A 177 4.13 0.80 21.42
CA ARG A 177 5.25 1.50 20.78
C ARG A 177 4.73 2.07 19.47
N SER A 178 4.90 3.37 19.25
CA SER A 178 4.51 4.07 18.02
C SER A 178 5.12 3.36 16.79
N VAL A 179 4.51 3.49 15.62
CA VAL A 179 5.07 3.00 14.34
C VAL A 179 6.53 3.47 14.20
N ARG A 180 6.80 4.73 14.56
CA ARG A 180 8.11 5.37 14.57
C ARG A 180 9.19 4.64 15.39
N SER A 181 8.82 3.93 16.44
CA SER A 181 9.78 3.17 17.28
C SER A 181 10.17 1.80 16.71
N ARG A 182 9.47 1.33 15.67
CA ARG A 182 9.67 0.00 15.06
C ARG A 182 10.31 0.04 13.69
N VAL A 183 10.41 1.24 13.08
CA VAL A 183 10.99 1.45 11.75
C VAL A 183 12.19 2.40 11.85
N THR A 184 13.03 2.39 10.83
CA THR A 184 14.18 3.30 10.70
C THR A 184 14.50 3.53 9.24
N ASN A 185 15.22 4.59 8.94
CA ASN A 185 15.82 4.86 7.64
C ASN A 185 17.26 4.34 7.57
N VAL A 186 17.68 3.84 6.42
CA VAL A 186 19.05 3.38 6.18
C VAL A 186 20.06 4.53 6.36
N ALA A 187 19.74 5.74 5.88
CA ALA A 187 20.62 6.89 5.93
C ALA A 187 21.07 7.26 7.36
N GLU A 188 20.23 6.96 8.39
CA GLU A 188 20.55 7.22 9.80
C GLU A 188 21.70 6.35 10.35
N HIS A 189 22.00 5.23 9.67
CA HIS A 189 22.98 4.22 10.13
C HIS A 189 24.27 4.20 9.29
N LEU A 190 24.33 4.98 8.21
CA LEU A 190 25.51 5.03 7.35
C LEU A 190 26.64 5.79 8.04
N PRO A 191 27.88 5.23 8.10
CA PRO A 191 29.02 5.90 8.71
C PRO A 191 29.46 7.15 7.91
N GLU A 192 29.21 7.15 6.59
CA GLU A 192 29.44 8.26 5.69
C GLU A 192 28.15 8.67 5.00
N ARG A 193 28.03 9.95 4.67
CA ARG A 193 26.84 10.45 3.98
C ARG A 193 26.79 9.91 2.55
N VAL A 194 25.76 9.13 2.26
CA VAL A 194 25.44 8.63 0.92
C VAL A 194 24.06 9.17 0.55
N THR A 195 23.88 9.64 -0.65
CA THR A 195 22.56 10.04 -1.18
C THR A 195 21.80 8.82 -1.71
N LEU A 196 20.49 8.91 -1.81
CA LEU A 196 19.68 7.79 -2.36
C LEU A 196 20.08 7.44 -3.81
N PRO A 197 20.34 8.39 -4.73
CA PRO A 197 20.86 8.06 -6.05
C PRO A 197 22.21 7.32 -6.02
N GLU A 198 23.12 7.69 -5.12
CA GLU A 198 24.39 6.98 -4.94
C GLU A 198 24.16 5.57 -4.39
N PHE A 199 23.30 5.42 -3.38
CA PHE A 199 22.93 4.12 -2.84
C PHE A 199 22.30 3.21 -3.92
N ARG A 200 21.39 3.75 -4.74
CA ARG A 200 20.77 3.06 -5.88
C ARG A 200 21.82 2.52 -6.85
N ARG A 201 22.82 3.36 -7.22
CA ARG A 201 23.94 2.96 -8.08
C ARG A 201 24.79 1.86 -7.42
N ILE A 202 25.17 2.04 -6.16
CA ILE A 202 25.96 1.05 -5.41
C ILE A 202 25.25 -0.30 -5.31
N LEU A 203 23.93 -0.30 -5.04
CA LEU A 203 23.12 -1.50 -4.97
C LEU A 203 23.11 -2.25 -6.30
N LEU A 204 22.87 -1.53 -7.41
CA LEU A 204 22.89 -2.11 -8.76
C LEU A 204 24.28 -2.68 -9.09
N GLU A 205 25.36 -1.93 -8.86
CA GLU A 205 26.72 -2.37 -9.10
C GLU A 205 27.11 -3.63 -8.32
N ASN A 206 26.70 -3.70 -7.04
CA ASN A 206 26.98 -4.88 -6.20
C ASN A 206 26.21 -6.12 -6.72
N ILE A 207 24.96 -5.96 -7.13
CA ILE A 207 24.17 -7.06 -7.71
C ILE A 207 24.79 -7.53 -9.03
N LEU A 208 25.20 -6.61 -9.90
CA LEU A 208 25.81 -6.94 -11.18
C LEU A 208 27.25 -7.53 -11.04
N ARG A 209 27.95 -7.20 -9.97
CA ARG A 209 29.27 -7.79 -9.69
C ARG A 209 29.15 -9.28 -9.35
N GLU A 210 28.09 -9.66 -8.61
CA GLU A 210 27.85 -11.05 -8.24
C GLU A 210 27.16 -11.83 -9.34
N ASN A 211 26.28 -11.18 -10.07
CA ASN A 211 25.48 -11.74 -11.16
C ASN A 211 25.63 -10.88 -12.42
N PRO A 212 26.68 -11.08 -13.23
CA PRO A 212 26.87 -10.30 -14.44
C PRO A 212 25.62 -10.27 -15.32
N GLY A 213 25.18 -9.10 -15.70
CA GLY A 213 23.94 -8.88 -16.45
C GLY A 213 24.00 -7.61 -17.29
N GLU A 214 23.00 -7.43 -18.11
CA GLU A 214 22.84 -6.29 -19.01
C GLU A 214 21.48 -5.63 -18.82
N GLU A 215 21.37 -4.36 -19.17
CA GLU A 215 20.08 -3.68 -19.19
C GLU A 215 19.17 -4.36 -20.23
N TYR A 216 17.91 -4.60 -19.86
CA TYR A 216 16.94 -5.15 -20.78
C TYR A 216 16.42 -4.07 -21.72
N PRO A 217 16.61 -4.22 -23.05
CA PRO A 217 16.17 -3.21 -24.00
C PRO A 217 14.65 -3.31 -24.23
N LEU A 218 13.88 -2.50 -23.49
CA LEU A 218 12.44 -2.39 -23.73
C LEU A 218 12.18 -1.77 -25.09
N THR A 219 11.34 -2.41 -25.88
CA THR A 219 10.89 -1.92 -27.18
C THR A 219 9.75 -0.90 -27.04
N PRO A 220 9.44 -0.09 -28.07
CA PRO A 220 8.24 0.76 -28.07
C PRO A 220 6.94 -0.04 -27.85
N ASP A 221 6.86 -1.27 -28.34
CA ASP A 221 5.69 -2.14 -28.15
C ASP A 221 5.57 -2.60 -26.70
N ASP A 222 6.69 -2.91 -26.03
CA ASP A 222 6.72 -3.20 -24.59
C ASP A 222 6.18 -2.01 -23.79
N LEU A 223 6.66 -0.81 -24.08
CA LEU A 223 6.24 0.42 -23.38
C LEU A 223 4.74 0.74 -23.63
N ALA A 224 4.27 0.52 -24.86
CA ALA A 224 2.84 0.68 -25.19
C ALA A 224 1.97 -0.34 -24.43
N ALA A 225 2.43 -1.58 -24.30
CA ALA A 225 1.73 -2.62 -23.54
C ALA A 225 1.69 -2.29 -22.03
N VAL A 226 2.77 -1.76 -21.47
CA VAL A 226 2.82 -1.27 -20.08
C VAL A 226 1.84 -0.13 -19.87
N GLU A 227 1.81 0.85 -20.78
CA GLU A 227 0.89 2.00 -20.69
C GLU A 227 -0.58 1.55 -20.78
N LYS A 228 -0.87 0.59 -21.66
CA LYS A 228 -2.20 -0.02 -21.75
C LYS A 228 -2.57 -0.70 -20.43
N LEU A 229 -1.67 -1.48 -19.84
CA LEU A 229 -1.89 -2.15 -18.56
C LEU A 229 -2.07 -1.14 -17.41
N ARG A 230 -1.32 -0.04 -17.43
CA ARG A 230 -1.49 1.07 -16.48
C ARG A 230 -2.91 1.63 -16.56
N THR A 231 -3.36 2.02 -17.76
CA THR A 231 -4.66 2.69 -17.97
C THR A 231 -5.85 1.75 -17.73
N GLU A 232 -5.77 0.50 -18.16
CA GLU A 232 -6.87 -0.46 -18.05
C GLU A 232 -6.97 -1.15 -16.69
N ARG A 233 -5.92 -1.04 -15.83
CA ARG A 233 -5.89 -1.68 -14.51
C ARG A 233 -5.42 -0.75 -13.41
N TYR A 234 -4.13 -0.43 -13.37
CA TYR A 234 -3.49 0.17 -12.20
C TYR A 234 -3.93 1.61 -11.91
N ALA A 235 -4.42 2.33 -12.91
CA ALA A 235 -5.00 3.66 -12.75
C ALA A 235 -6.53 3.62 -12.50
N THR A 236 -7.16 2.44 -12.50
CA THR A 236 -8.62 2.33 -12.34
C THR A 236 -9.05 2.25 -10.88
N TRP A 237 -10.17 2.86 -10.57
CA TRP A 237 -10.81 2.72 -9.26
C TRP A 237 -11.19 1.26 -8.98
N GLU A 238 -11.71 0.56 -10.00
CA GLU A 238 -12.13 -0.84 -9.89
C GLU A 238 -10.99 -1.75 -9.39
N TRP A 239 -9.77 -1.57 -9.90
CA TRP A 239 -8.63 -2.35 -9.44
C TRP A 239 -8.19 -1.96 -8.02
N ASN A 240 -8.11 -0.66 -7.75
CA ASN A 240 -7.53 -0.15 -6.51
C ASN A 240 -8.48 -0.27 -5.31
N TYR A 241 -9.78 -0.10 -5.52
CA TYR A 241 -10.83 -0.12 -4.49
C TYR A 241 -11.85 -1.23 -4.73
N GLY A 242 -12.39 -1.36 -5.94
CA GLY A 242 -13.44 -2.33 -6.28
C GLY A 242 -13.04 -3.80 -6.10
N LYS A 243 -11.74 -4.13 -6.15
CA LYS A 243 -11.22 -5.47 -5.82
C LYS A 243 -11.06 -5.73 -4.32
N SER A 244 -11.44 -4.80 -3.46
CA SER A 244 -11.42 -5.00 -2.02
C SER A 244 -12.36 -6.14 -1.61
N PRO A 245 -11.94 -7.02 -0.67
CA PRO A 245 -12.85 -8.01 -0.10
C PRO A 245 -13.97 -7.30 0.68
N ALA A 246 -15.10 -7.98 0.85
CA ALA A 246 -16.16 -7.48 1.71
C ALA A 246 -15.66 -7.28 3.15
N CYS A 247 -16.09 -6.18 3.76
CA CYS A 247 -15.81 -5.90 5.16
C CYS A 247 -16.95 -5.12 5.80
N THR A 248 -17.02 -5.17 7.13
CA THR A 248 -17.89 -4.28 7.90
C THR A 248 -17.03 -3.34 8.74
N MET A 249 -17.28 -2.04 8.59
CA MET A 249 -16.62 -0.99 9.37
C MET A 249 -17.58 -0.51 10.45
N LEU A 250 -17.07 -0.28 11.65
CA LEU A 250 -17.79 0.42 12.71
C LEU A 250 -17.28 1.85 12.79
N ARG A 251 -18.18 2.83 12.70
CA ARG A 251 -17.95 4.24 12.94
C ARG A 251 -18.80 4.66 14.12
N ARG A 252 -18.19 5.35 15.08
CA ARG A 252 -18.95 5.78 16.26
C ARG A 252 -18.47 7.11 16.78
N ARG A 253 -19.41 7.95 17.17
CA ARG A 253 -19.13 9.24 17.82
C ARG A 253 -20.26 9.61 18.76
N ARG A 254 -19.93 10.17 19.92
CA ARG A 254 -20.90 10.85 20.76
C ARG A 254 -20.97 12.32 20.37
N VAL A 255 -22.18 12.79 20.07
CA VAL A 255 -22.45 14.16 19.66
C VAL A 255 -23.28 14.86 20.73
N ASP A 256 -22.84 16.04 21.16
CA ASP A 256 -23.54 16.83 22.16
C ASP A 256 -24.94 17.22 21.65
N GLY A 257 -25.96 16.98 22.46
CA GLY A 257 -27.35 17.22 22.11
C GLY A 257 -28.01 16.15 21.23
N CYS A 258 -27.24 15.23 20.62
CA CYS A 258 -27.76 14.14 19.80
C CYS A 258 -27.68 12.79 20.52
N GLY A 259 -26.53 12.47 21.11
CA GLY A 259 -26.26 11.16 21.71
C GLY A 259 -25.12 10.41 21.03
N LEU A 260 -25.02 9.10 21.33
CA LEU A 260 -24.09 8.19 20.65
C LEU A 260 -24.69 7.74 19.34
N ILE A 261 -23.91 7.88 18.25
CA ILE A 261 -24.21 7.32 16.94
C ILE A 261 -23.16 6.25 16.65
N GLU A 262 -23.60 5.05 16.34
CA GLU A 262 -22.81 3.95 15.83
C GLU A 262 -23.33 3.55 14.45
N ALA A 263 -22.50 3.61 13.43
CA ALA A 263 -22.81 3.20 12.08
C ALA A 263 -22.01 1.93 11.72
N TYR A 264 -22.72 0.84 11.49
CA TYR A 264 -22.15 -0.40 10.95
C TYR A 264 -22.31 -0.37 9.44
N ILE A 265 -21.19 -0.23 8.71
CA ILE A 265 -21.16 -0.04 7.26
C ILE A 265 -20.55 -1.27 6.63
N THR A 266 -21.34 -2.04 5.87
CA THR A 266 -20.82 -3.17 5.09
C THR A 266 -20.45 -2.69 3.69
N VAL A 267 -19.23 -3.04 3.27
CA VAL A 267 -18.65 -2.67 1.97
C VAL A 267 -18.33 -3.92 1.19
N GLU A 268 -18.85 -4.02 -0.03
CA GLU A 268 -18.61 -5.09 -0.99
C GLU A 268 -18.21 -4.49 -2.33
N HIS A 269 -17.19 -5.03 -2.96
CA HIS A 269 -16.65 -4.52 -4.22
C HIS A 269 -16.32 -3.02 -4.21
N GLY A 270 -15.93 -2.50 -3.03
CA GLY A 270 -15.60 -1.09 -2.82
C GLY A 270 -16.80 -0.14 -2.69
N LEU A 271 -18.03 -0.66 -2.73
CA LEU A 271 -19.26 0.11 -2.54
C LEU A 271 -19.96 -0.29 -1.24
N VAL A 272 -20.71 0.62 -0.68
CA VAL A 272 -21.58 0.35 0.47
C VAL A 272 -22.68 -0.62 0.04
N SER A 273 -22.78 -1.76 0.69
CA SER A 273 -23.84 -2.75 0.47
C SER A 273 -24.90 -2.70 1.55
N ALA A 274 -24.56 -2.25 2.77
CA ALA A 274 -25.51 -2.04 3.85
C ALA A 274 -25.00 -1.03 4.85
N VAL A 275 -25.93 -0.30 5.50
CA VAL A 275 -25.66 0.53 6.68
C VAL A 275 -26.68 0.18 7.77
N THR A 276 -26.24 0.14 9.03
CA THR A 276 -27.12 0.02 10.18
C THR A 276 -26.70 1.02 11.23
N PHE A 277 -27.62 1.89 11.66
CA PHE A 277 -27.37 2.83 12.75
C PHE A 277 -27.84 2.27 14.08
N LYS A 278 -27.04 2.45 15.14
CA LYS A 278 -27.34 2.11 16.53
C LYS A 278 -26.89 3.26 17.43
N GLY A 279 -27.41 3.29 18.66
CA GLY A 279 -27.02 4.29 19.64
C GLY A 279 -28.15 4.70 20.56
N ASP A 280 -27.95 5.83 21.28
CA ASP A 280 -28.90 6.43 22.22
C ASP A 280 -29.49 7.77 21.72
N PHE A 281 -29.43 7.97 20.39
CA PHE A 281 -29.98 9.16 19.73
C PHE A 281 -31.52 9.14 19.64
N PHE A 282 -32.13 10.31 19.48
CA PHE A 282 -33.56 10.45 19.15
C PHE A 282 -33.75 10.69 17.67
N SER A 283 -34.79 10.06 17.08
CA SER A 283 -35.10 10.15 15.68
C SER A 283 -36.59 10.47 15.48
N ALA A 284 -36.91 11.35 14.53
CA ALA A 284 -38.27 11.62 14.10
C ALA A 284 -38.70 10.73 12.90
N GLU A 285 -37.71 10.18 12.17
CA GLU A 285 -37.93 9.24 11.07
C GLU A 285 -37.11 7.97 11.26
N GLU A 286 -37.50 6.89 10.60
CA GLU A 286 -36.81 5.59 10.71
C GLU A 286 -35.38 5.68 10.12
N PRO A 287 -34.30 5.47 10.91
CA PRO A 287 -32.93 5.55 10.44
C PRO A 287 -32.62 4.57 9.29
N GLU A 288 -33.38 3.50 9.16
CA GLU A 288 -33.28 2.52 8.07
C GLU A 288 -33.56 3.12 6.70
N THR A 289 -34.44 4.12 6.63
CA THR A 289 -34.74 4.83 5.36
C THR A 289 -33.56 5.69 4.92
N LEU A 290 -32.85 6.29 5.87
CA LEU A 290 -31.61 7.00 5.60
C LEU A 290 -30.49 6.00 5.22
N ALA A 291 -30.36 4.90 5.95
CA ALA A 291 -29.36 3.87 5.72
C ALA A 291 -29.40 3.33 4.27
N ALA A 292 -30.59 3.14 3.72
CA ALA A 292 -30.78 2.66 2.35
C ALA A 292 -30.21 3.62 1.28
N ARG A 293 -30.10 4.91 1.57
CA ARG A 293 -29.57 5.90 0.62
C ARG A 293 -28.06 5.75 0.39
N PHE A 294 -27.34 5.20 1.33
CA PHE A 294 -25.89 4.99 1.21
C PHE A 294 -25.53 3.79 0.31
N VAL A 295 -26.46 2.88 0.08
CA VAL A 295 -26.20 1.67 -0.71
C VAL A 295 -25.86 2.03 -2.16
N GLY A 296 -24.78 1.43 -2.67
CA GLY A 296 -24.27 1.68 -4.02
C GLY A 296 -23.32 2.90 -4.13
N HIS A 297 -23.14 3.68 -3.07
CA HIS A 297 -22.17 4.77 -3.02
C HIS A 297 -20.81 4.28 -2.53
N THR A 298 -19.75 5.05 -2.84
CA THR A 298 -18.43 4.80 -2.26
C THR A 298 -18.43 5.15 -0.78
N PRO A 299 -17.70 4.38 0.09
CA PRO A 299 -17.65 4.63 1.52
C PRO A 299 -16.63 5.74 1.86
N ASP A 300 -16.77 6.88 1.22
CA ASP A 300 -15.94 8.06 1.36
C ASP A 300 -16.79 9.33 1.43
N ARG A 301 -16.16 10.49 1.69
CA ARG A 301 -16.85 11.77 1.81
C ARG A 301 -17.70 12.10 0.57
N ALA A 302 -17.19 11.81 -0.63
CA ALA A 302 -17.90 12.12 -1.88
C ALA A 302 -19.17 11.26 -2.02
N GLY A 303 -19.07 9.95 -1.76
CA GLY A 303 -20.21 9.05 -1.79
C GLY A 303 -21.24 9.37 -0.70
N TYR A 304 -20.80 9.69 0.51
CA TYR A 304 -21.71 10.06 1.60
C TYR A 304 -22.39 11.41 1.35
N THR A 305 -21.68 12.39 0.79
CA THR A 305 -22.28 13.67 0.37
C THR A 305 -23.35 13.44 -0.67
N ALA A 306 -23.09 12.61 -1.69
CA ALA A 306 -24.08 12.29 -2.73
C ALA A 306 -25.29 11.55 -2.16
N ALA A 307 -25.08 10.61 -1.20
CA ALA A 307 -26.17 9.89 -0.53
C ALA A 307 -27.08 10.80 0.30
N LEU A 308 -26.52 11.88 0.88
CA LEU A 308 -27.23 12.84 1.73
C LEU A 308 -27.77 14.04 0.97
N ASP A 309 -27.64 14.10 -0.35
CA ASP A 309 -28.17 15.21 -1.14
C ASP A 309 -29.70 15.36 -0.93
N GLY A 310 -30.12 16.57 -0.53
CA GLY A 310 -31.48 16.88 -0.20
C GLY A 310 -32.02 16.23 1.08
N VAL A 311 -31.16 15.66 1.94
CA VAL A 311 -31.56 15.04 3.23
C VAL A 311 -31.36 16.02 4.38
N GLU A 312 -32.39 16.15 5.20
CA GLU A 312 -32.34 16.86 6.47
C GLU A 312 -31.93 15.86 7.59
N ALA A 313 -30.61 15.76 7.88
CA ALA A 313 -30.06 14.77 8.81
C ALA A 313 -30.67 14.88 10.22
N ALA A 314 -31.04 16.08 10.65
CA ALA A 314 -31.67 16.33 11.96
C ALA A 314 -33.00 15.61 12.17
N ARG A 315 -33.67 15.15 11.11
CA ARG A 315 -34.89 14.33 11.22
C ARG A 315 -34.61 12.91 11.65
N TYR A 316 -33.40 12.40 11.32
CA TYR A 316 -32.95 11.06 11.69
C TYR A 316 -32.12 11.03 12.95
N PHE A 317 -31.39 12.11 13.22
CA PHE A 317 -30.53 12.26 14.38
C PHE A 317 -30.73 13.66 14.95
N ALA A 318 -31.50 13.77 16.02
CA ALA A 318 -31.90 15.06 16.59
C ALA A 318 -30.68 15.96 16.83
N GLY A 319 -30.70 17.16 16.25
CA GLY A 319 -29.63 18.14 16.41
C GLY A 319 -28.42 17.97 15.49
N LEU A 320 -28.32 16.87 14.73
CA LEU A 320 -27.17 16.59 13.84
C LEU A 320 -27.33 17.25 12.45
N GLN A 321 -26.27 17.85 11.96
CA GLN A 321 -26.21 18.35 10.58
C GLN A 321 -25.65 17.29 9.62
N ALA A 322 -25.93 17.43 8.31
CA ALA A 322 -25.46 16.46 7.31
C ALA A 322 -23.93 16.33 7.26
N ASP A 323 -23.21 17.45 7.35
CA ASP A 323 -21.74 17.43 7.36
C ASP A 323 -21.17 16.71 8.58
N GLU A 324 -21.79 16.89 9.76
CA GLU A 324 -21.38 16.17 10.97
C GLU A 324 -21.60 14.66 10.86
N LEU A 325 -22.71 14.25 10.22
CA LEU A 325 -22.94 12.81 9.93
C LEU A 325 -21.88 12.27 8.97
N ILE A 326 -21.53 13.03 7.92
CA ILE A 326 -20.46 12.66 6.98
C ILE A 326 -19.14 12.50 7.72
N ASP A 327 -18.80 13.44 8.60
CA ASP A 327 -17.58 13.36 9.42
C ASP A 327 -17.56 12.09 10.30
N ILE A 328 -18.69 11.75 10.92
CA ILE A 328 -18.81 10.49 11.70
C ILE A 328 -18.55 9.27 10.80
N LEU A 329 -19.16 9.23 9.62
CA LEU A 329 -19.03 8.09 8.69
C LEU A 329 -17.62 7.96 8.10
N CYS A 330 -16.88 9.06 7.98
CA CYS A 330 -15.50 9.06 7.46
C CYS A 330 -14.46 8.76 8.53
N GLU A 331 -14.56 9.40 9.71
CA GLU A 331 -13.49 9.43 10.70
C GLU A 331 -13.65 8.36 11.80
N GLY A 332 -14.84 8.04 12.19
CA GLY A 332 -15.31 6.98 13.13
C GLY A 332 -14.48 6.62 14.28
#